data_adedb1afab3cf88e7da55eae5634bd1c
#
_entry.id   adedb1afab3cf88e7da55eae5634bd1c
#
_cell.length_a   1.000
_cell.length_b   1.000
_cell.length_c   1.000
_cell.angle_alpha   90.00
_cell.angle_beta   90.00
_cell.angle_gamma   90.00
#
_symmetry.space_group_name_H-M   'P 1'
#
loop_
_entity.id
_entity.type
_entity.pdbx_description
1 polymer ?
#
loop_
_entity_poly.entity_id
_entity_poly.type
_entity_poly.pdbx_seq_one_letter_code
_entity_poly.pdbx_strand_id
1 'polypeptide(L)'
;VMEFRRVLFRSPTPEQRMNGSCAGGTGAFIDQMSTLLDTDAAGLNEMAKSYENLYPIASRCGVFAKTDLQPLINDGAAKPDLAASIFTAVATQTIAGLASGRPIHGTVIFLGGPLFFMSELRAAFQRALEGKVDEFIVPTDAHLYVAYGSALQADMDSDDQGHYFEAHTCDDILKRLDELKNLPSNTPTMPPLFPTEADREDFNKRHHKEHIHIGTLEGAHGPHFLGIDAGSTTIKATLVNDDREIVWSSYANNEGSPLTAAINIVKKI
;
A
#
# COMPACT_ATOMS: atom_id res chain seq x y z
N VAL A 1 10.80 16.62 -34.54
CA VAL A 1 9.57 17.17 -33.96
C VAL A 1 8.42 17.10 -34.95
N MET A 2 8.61 17.43 -36.23
CA MET A 2 7.54 17.33 -37.24
C MET A 2 7.16 15.87 -37.59
N GLU A 3 8.08 14.90 -37.51
CA GLU A 3 7.77 13.50 -37.79
C GLU A 3 6.91 12.86 -36.68
N PHE A 4 7.10 13.25 -35.43
CA PHE A 4 6.31 12.76 -34.30
C PHE A 4 4.83 13.25 -34.39
N ARG A 5 4.60 14.48 -34.79
CA ARG A 5 3.25 14.98 -35.09
C ARG A 5 2.54 14.20 -36.21
N ARG A 6 3.24 13.80 -37.25
CA ARG A 6 2.66 13.02 -38.35
C ARG A 6 2.25 11.62 -37.97
N VAL A 7 2.95 11.00 -37.03
CA VAL A 7 2.63 9.65 -36.50
C VAL A 7 1.39 9.71 -35.59
N LEU A 8 1.29 10.72 -34.72
CA LEU A 8 0.14 10.88 -33.81
C LEU A 8 -1.17 11.16 -34.58
N PHE A 9 -1.14 11.88 -35.71
CA PHE A 9 -2.34 12.17 -36.50
C PHE A 9 -2.74 11.06 -37.49
N ARG A 10 -1.97 10.00 -37.65
CA ARG A 10 -2.32 8.83 -38.48
C ARG A 10 -2.89 7.66 -37.68
N SER A 11 -2.78 7.68 -36.36
CA SER A 11 -3.42 6.71 -35.50
C SER A 11 -4.89 7.07 -35.23
N PRO A 12 -5.76 6.09 -35.01
CA PRO A 12 -7.08 6.37 -34.46
C PRO A 12 -6.94 7.20 -33.19
N THR A 13 -7.92 8.04 -32.90
CA THR A 13 -7.90 8.94 -31.72
C THR A 13 -7.42 8.18 -30.48
N PRO A 14 -6.35 8.63 -29.79
CA PRO A 14 -5.84 7.93 -28.62
C PRO A 14 -6.93 7.85 -27.56
N GLU A 15 -7.17 6.65 -27.07
CA GLU A 15 -8.11 6.43 -25.98
C GLU A 15 -7.37 6.46 -24.66
N GLN A 16 -7.70 7.44 -23.80
CA GLN A 16 -7.17 7.53 -22.45
C GLN A 16 -8.10 6.83 -21.47
N ARG A 17 -7.55 5.94 -20.65
CA ARG A 17 -8.25 5.30 -19.56
C ARG A 17 -7.46 5.47 -18.29
N MET A 18 -8.17 5.77 -17.23
CA MET A 18 -7.60 5.97 -15.91
C MET A 18 -8.19 4.93 -14.94
N ASN A 19 -7.38 4.46 -14.01
CA ASN A 19 -7.90 3.77 -12.84
C ASN A 19 -8.79 4.75 -12.06
N GLY A 20 -9.90 4.26 -11.53
CA GLY A 20 -10.81 5.09 -10.73
C GLY A 20 -10.15 5.58 -9.44
N SER A 21 -10.94 6.17 -8.55
CA SER A 21 -10.48 6.72 -7.26
C SER A 21 -9.95 5.68 -6.25
N CYS A 22 -9.88 4.41 -6.62
CA CYS A 22 -9.36 3.34 -5.78
C CYS A 22 -7.84 3.26 -5.87
N ALA A 23 -7.16 3.12 -4.73
CA ALA A 23 -5.71 2.91 -4.66
C ALA A 23 -5.25 1.56 -5.24
N GLY A 24 -6.17 0.61 -5.46
CA GLY A 24 -5.87 -0.68 -6.05
C GLY A 24 -5.20 -0.55 -7.42
N GLY A 25 -4.11 -1.26 -7.65
CA GLY A 25 -3.30 -1.19 -8.86
C GLY A 25 -2.33 -0.01 -8.91
N THR A 26 -2.17 0.75 -7.82
CA THR A 26 -1.23 1.88 -7.72
C THR A 26 -0.03 1.54 -6.84
N GLY A 27 1.02 2.39 -6.91
CA GLY A 27 2.17 2.28 -6.00
C GLY A 27 1.77 2.32 -4.53
N ALA A 28 0.81 3.15 -4.15
CA ALA A 28 0.31 3.23 -2.78
C ALA A 28 -0.31 1.90 -2.28
N PHE A 29 -0.93 1.13 -3.16
CA PHE A 29 -1.42 -0.21 -2.82
C PHE A 29 -0.24 -1.16 -2.54
N ILE A 30 0.79 -1.12 -3.38
CA ILE A 30 2.00 -1.94 -3.21
C ILE A 30 2.68 -1.61 -1.87
N ASP A 31 2.82 -0.31 -1.52
CA ASP A 31 3.39 0.13 -0.25
C ASP A 31 2.57 -0.37 0.96
N GLN A 32 1.24 -0.35 0.86
CA GLN A 32 0.37 -0.88 1.91
C GLN A 32 0.52 -2.40 2.09
N MET A 33 0.68 -3.13 0.99
CA MET A 33 0.85 -4.59 1.04
C MET A 33 2.26 -4.98 1.49
N SER A 34 3.29 -4.22 1.11
CA SER A 34 4.66 -4.46 1.58
C SER A 34 4.77 -4.24 3.09
N THR A 35 4.12 -3.20 3.63
CA THR A 35 4.04 -2.97 5.08
C THR A 35 3.38 -4.15 5.82
N LEU A 36 2.37 -4.78 5.24
CA LEU A 36 1.72 -5.96 5.83
C LEU A 36 2.65 -7.17 5.92
N LEU A 37 3.61 -7.29 5.01
CA LEU A 37 4.63 -8.35 4.99
C LEU A 37 5.94 -7.93 5.70
N ASP A 38 5.92 -6.76 6.38
CA ASP A 38 7.07 -6.20 7.11
C ASP A 38 8.27 -5.95 6.18
N THR A 39 8.02 -5.29 5.06
CA THR A 39 9.03 -4.93 4.06
C THR A 39 8.64 -3.63 3.34
N ASP A 40 9.47 -3.17 2.43
CA ASP A 40 9.18 -2.10 1.47
C ASP A 40 8.89 -2.65 0.07
N ALA A 41 8.61 -1.77 -0.87
CA ALA A 41 8.31 -2.14 -2.25
C ALA A 41 9.47 -2.88 -2.95
N ALA A 42 10.71 -2.52 -2.64
CA ALA A 42 11.89 -3.17 -3.19
C ALA A 42 12.06 -4.59 -2.61
N GLY A 43 11.91 -4.71 -1.29
CA GLY A 43 11.93 -6.01 -0.60
C GLY A 43 10.79 -6.93 -1.05
N LEU A 44 9.59 -6.37 -1.29
CA LEU A 44 8.48 -7.13 -1.84
C LEU A 44 8.84 -7.72 -3.22
N ASN A 45 9.48 -6.91 -4.08
CA ASN A 45 9.96 -7.36 -5.39
C ASN A 45 11.01 -8.47 -5.28
N GLU A 46 11.98 -8.33 -4.36
CA GLU A 46 12.99 -9.37 -4.14
C GLU A 46 12.38 -10.68 -3.61
N MET A 47 11.46 -10.59 -2.65
CA MET A 47 10.75 -11.77 -2.13
C MET A 47 10.01 -12.52 -3.24
N ALA A 48 9.32 -11.80 -4.11
CA ALA A 48 8.52 -12.39 -5.17
C ALA A 48 9.33 -13.19 -6.21
N LYS A 49 10.66 -13.01 -6.29
CA LYS A 49 11.50 -13.78 -7.22
C LYS A 49 11.60 -15.27 -6.92
N SER A 50 11.36 -15.67 -5.67
CA SER A 50 11.51 -17.05 -5.20
C SER A 50 10.18 -17.70 -4.84
N TYR A 51 9.06 -17.23 -5.41
CA TYR A 51 7.75 -17.85 -5.16
C TYR A 51 7.64 -19.23 -5.79
N GLU A 52 6.89 -20.09 -5.15
CA GLU A 52 6.56 -21.43 -5.63
C GLU A 52 5.06 -21.55 -5.93
N ASN A 53 4.21 -20.84 -5.20
CA ASN A 53 2.76 -20.89 -5.32
C ASN A 53 2.15 -19.51 -5.47
N LEU A 54 1.00 -19.43 -6.17
CA LEU A 54 0.21 -18.21 -6.28
C LEU A 54 -1.15 -18.43 -5.62
N TYR A 55 -1.51 -17.55 -4.71
CA TYR A 55 -2.80 -17.53 -4.03
C TYR A 55 -3.78 -16.58 -4.74
N PRO A 56 -5.06 -16.94 -4.84
CA PRO A 56 -6.08 -16.03 -5.33
C PRO A 56 -6.31 -14.92 -4.30
N ILE A 57 -5.99 -13.68 -4.67
CA ILE A 57 -6.20 -12.50 -3.85
C ILE A 57 -7.19 -11.60 -4.59
N ALA A 58 -8.17 -11.05 -3.86
CA ALA A 58 -9.15 -10.14 -4.44
C ALA A 58 -8.45 -8.91 -5.02
N SER A 59 -8.64 -8.72 -6.31
CA SER A 59 -7.99 -7.66 -7.09
C SER A 59 -8.80 -6.36 -7.17
N ARG A 60 -9.86 -6.19 -6.35
CA ARG A 60 -10.78 -5.06 -6.49
C ARG A 60 -10.45 -3.86 -5.61
N CYS A 61 -10.00 -4.07 -4.39
CA CYS A 61 -9.57 -2.97 -3.52
C CYS A 61 -8.63 -3.46 -2.42
N GLY A 62 -7.82 -2.53 -1.85
CA GLY A 62 -6.83 -2.86 -0.82
C GLY A 62 -7.43 -3.46 0.45
N VAL A 63 -8.68 -3.13 0.80
CA VAL A 63 -9.36 -3.69 1.97
C VAL A 63 -9.63 -5.18 1.75
N PHE A 64 -10.21 -5.56 0.62
CA PHE A 64 -10.46 -6.98 0.30
C PHE A 64 -9.16 -7.75 0.13
N ALA A 65 -8.15 -7.16 -0.50
CA ALA A 65 -6.84 -7.80 -0.61
C ALA A 65 -6.22 -8.11 0.77
N LYS A 66 -6.34 -7.18 1.73
CA LYS A 66 -5.91 -7.43 3.12
C LYS A 66 -6.71 -8.54 3.79
N THR A 67 -8.01 -8.58 3.55
CA THR A 67 -8.90 -9.61 4.09
C THR A 67 -8.52 -10.99 3.57
N ASP A 68 -8.10 -11.10 2.31
CA ASP A 68 -7.66 -12.38 1.73
C ASP A 68 -6.24 -12.76 2.18
N LEU A 69 -5.34 -11.77 2.31
CA LEU A 69 -3.96 -12.03 2.74
C LEU A 69 -3.86 -12.42 4.22
N GLN A 70 -4.69 -11.83 5.07
CA GLN A 70 -4.58 -12.05 6.52
C GLN A 70 -4.72 -13.51 6.95
N PRO A 71 -5.70 -14.29 6.47
CA PRO A 71 -5.77 -15.71 6.75
C PRO A 71 -4.54 -16.47 6.27
N LEU A 72 -4.05 -16.18 5.07
CA LEU A 72 -2.85 -16.82 4.52
C LEU A 72 -1.60 -16.56 5.36
N ILE A 73 -1.44 -15.32 5.85
CA ILE A 73 -0.36 -14.96 6.78
C ILE A 73 -0.50 -15.76 8.08
N ASN A 74 -1.71 -15.83 8.64
CA ASN A 74 -1.99 -16.56 9.88
C ASN A 74 -1.74 -18.06 9.73
N ASP A 75 -2.05 -18.61 8.57
CA ASP A 75 -1.82 -20.02 8.23
C ASP A 75 -0.34 -20.33 7.91
N GLY A 76 0.52 -19.31 7.91
CA GLY A 76 1.96 -19.46 7.69
C GLY A 76 2.38 -19.62 6.23
N ALA A 77 1.59 -19.07 5.29
CA ALA A 77 1.97 -19.05 3.88
C ALA A 77 3.32 -18.34 3.68
N ALA A 78 4.12 -18.84 2.75
CA ALA A 78 5.45 -18.30 2.49
C ALA A 78 5.38 -16.84 1.99
N LYS A 79 6.17 -15.94 2.59
CA LYS A 79 6.21 -14.51 2.17
C LYS A 79 6.51 -14.32 0.68
N PRO A 80 7.40 -15.10 0.03
CA PRO A 80 7.59 -15.04 -1.42
C PRO A 80 6.31 -15.29 -2.22
N ASP A 81 5.54 -16.29 -1.84
CA ASP A 81 4.28 -16.64 -2.50
C ASP A 81 3.24 -15.53 -2.35
N LEU A 82 3.14 -14.94 -1.15
CA LEU A 82 2.27 -13.81 -0.88
C LEU A 82 2.67 -12.58 -1.71
N ALA A 83 3.97 -12.29 -1.80
CA ALA A 83 4.50 -11.17 -2.58
C ALA A 83 4.17 -11.31 -4.08
N ALA A 84 4.40 -12.48 -4.66
CA ALA A 84 4.06 -12.76 -6.06
C ALA A 84 2.54 -12.73 -6.30
N SER A 85 1.74 -13.19 -5.34
CA SER A 85 0.28 -13.14 -5.39
C SER A 85 -0.25 -11.71 -5.36
N ILE A 86 0.36 -10.82 -4.56
CA ILE A 86 0.06 -9.39 -4.53
C ILE A 86 0.30 -8.77 -5.91
N PHE A 87 1.46 -8.99 -6.53
CA PHE A 87 1.75 -8.46 -7.86
C PHE A 87 0.80 -9.02 -8.93
N THR A 88 0.41 -10.27 -8.81
CA THR A 88 -0.59 -10.89 -9.69
C THR A 88 -1.96 -10.22 -9.53
N ALA A 89 -2.37 -9.92 -8.32
CA ALA A 89 -3.61 -9.20 -8.04
C ALA A 89 -3.58 -7.77 -8.62
N VAL A 90 -2.46 -7.04 -8.45
CA VAL A 90 -2.25 -5.70 -9.03
C VAL A 90 -2.37 -5.74 -10.55
N ALA A 91 -1.67 -6.67 -11.21
CA ALA A 91 -1.71 -6.82 -12.67
C ALA A 91 -3.13 -7.13 -13.17
N THR A 92 -3.79 -8.10 -12.54
CA THR A 92 -5.15 -8.52 -12.91
C THR A 92 -6.15 -7.37 -12.76
N GLN A 93 -6.09 -6.64 -11.65
CA GLN A 93 -6.96 -5.49 -11.42
C GLN A 93 -6.73 -4.37 -12.42
N THR A 94 -5.47 -4.03 -12.67
CA THR A 94 -5.11 -2.97 -13.64
C THR A 94 -5.60 -3.34 -15.03
N ILE A 95 -5.36 -4.56 -15.48
CA ILE A 95 -5.83 -5.06 -16.77
C ILE A 95 -7.36 -5.00 -16.85
N ALA A 96 -8.07 -5.53 -15.85
CA ALA A 96 -9.53 -5.54 -15.84
C ALA A 96 -10.12 -4.12 -15.83
N GLY A 97 -9.55 -3.21 -15.05
CA GLY A 97 -9.99 -1.83 -14.94
C GLY A 97 -9.76 -1.05 -16.22
N LEU A 98 -8.57 -1.14 -16.80
CA LEU A 98 -8.22 -0.38 -18.01
C LEU A 98 -8.80 -0.99 -19.28
N ALA A 99 -8.83 -2.30 -19.42
CA ALA A 99 -9.39 -2.96 -20.58
C ALA A 99 -10.93 -2.77 -20.69
N SER A 100 -11.62 -2.73 -19.54
CA SER A 100 -13.10 -2.57 -19.50
C SER A 100 -13.82 -3.52 -20.47
N GLY A 101 -13.40 -4.79 -20.50
CA GLY A 101 -13.97 -5.82 -21.38
C GLY A 101 -13.47 -5.84 -22.82
N ARG A 102 -12.58 -4.93 -23.22
CA ARG A 102 -11.96 -4.94 -24.55
C ARG A 102 -10.69 -5.79 -24.57
N PRO A 103 -10.35 -6.41 -25.71
CA PRO A 103 -9.10 -7.15 -25.81
C PRO A 103 -7.91 -6.20 -25.77
N ILE A 104 -6.85 -6.60 -25.08
CA ILE A 104 -5.53 -5.98 -25.14
C ILE A 104 -4.73 -6.77 -26.19
N HIS A 105 -4.19 -6.10 -27.17
CA HIS A 105 -3.40 -6.69 -28.26
C HIS A 105 -2.33 -5.72 -28.75
N GLY A 106 -1.44 -6.17 -29.62
CA GLY A 106 -0.35 -5.38 -30.18
C GLY A 106 0.81 -5.26 -29.17
N THR A 107 1.55 -4.15 -29.24
CA THR A 107 2.71 -3.89 -28.37
C THR A 107 2.26 -3.20 -27.07
N VAL A 108 2.70 -3.72 -25.94
CA VAL A 108 2.50 -3.13 -24.60
C VAL A 108 3.79 -2.49 -24.13
N ILE A 109 3.73 -1.20 -23.81
CA ILE A 109 4.86 -0.43 -23.28
C ILE A 109 4.64 -0.17 -21.80
N PHE A 110 5.60 -0.57 -20.97
CA PHE A 110 5.56 -0.34 -19.54
C PHE A 110 6.25 0.97 -19.18
N LEU A 111 5.49 1.91 -18.60
CA LEU A 111 5.96 3.22 -18.16
C LEU A 111 5.65 3.45 -16.68
N GLY A 112 6.37 4.40 -16.07
CA GLY A 112 6.17 4.80 -14.68
C GLY A 112 7.02 4.02 -13.67
N GLY A 113 7.16 4.56 -12.47
CA GLY A 113 8.06 4.06 -11.42
C GLY A 113 7.83 2.60 -11.05
N PRO A 114 6.63 2.17 -10.66
CA PRO A 114 6.39 0.78 -10.26
C PRO A 114 6.80 -0.23 -11.35
N LEU A 115 6.41 0.03 -12.60
CA LEU A 115 6.73 -0.88 -13.71
C LEU A 115 8.19 -0.78 -14.16
N PHE A 116 8.89 0.30 -13.85
CA PHE A 116 10.33 0.41 -14.11
C PHE A 116 11.18 -0.31 -13.07
N PHE A 117 10.90 -0.10 -11.78
CA PHE A 117 11.73 -0.63 -10.70
C PHE A 117 11.39 -2.07 -10.29
N MET A 118 10.14 -2.52 -10.48
CA MET A 118 9.69 -3.83 -10.02
C MET A 118 9.60 -4.84 -11.15
N SER A 119 10.63 -5.69 -11.27
CA SER A 119 10.71 -6.74 -12.28
C SER A 119 9.57 -7.76 -12.15
N GLU A 120 9.20 -8.12 -10.91
CA GLU A 120 8.19 -9.14 -10.64
C GLU A 120 6.76 -8.63 -10.89
N LEU A 121 6.54 -7.32 -10.74
CA LEU A 121 5.29 -6.70 -11.18
C LEU A 121 5.17 -6.79 -12.71
N ARG A 122 6.23 -6.47 -13.46
CA ARG A 122 6.24 -6.65 -14.94
C ARG A 122 5.99 -8.10 -15.33
N ALA A 123 6.65 -9.04 -14.66
CA ALA A 123 6.46 -10.46 -14.90
C ALA A 123 5.01 -10.90 -14.66
N ALA A 124 4.34 -10.35 -13.63
CA ALA A 124 2.92 -10.59 -13.39
C ALA A 124 2.03 -10.09 -14.54
N PHE A 125 2.30 -8.90 -15.08
CA PHE A 125 1.60 -8.39 -16.26
C PHE A 125 1.86 -9.24 -17.50
N GLN A 126 3.11 -9.66 -17.71
CA GLN A 126 3.47 -10.52 -18.83
C GLN A 126 2.74 -11.86 -18.78
N ARG A 127 2.70 -12.52 -17.61
CA ARG A 127 1.93 -13.75 -17.41
C ARG A 127 0.42 -13.55 -17.70
N ALA A 128 -0.16 -12.46 -17.21
CA ALA A 128 -1.60 -12.19 -17.37
C ALA A 128 -2.00 -11.87 -18.82
N LEU A 129 -1.07 -11.37 -19.63
CA LEU A 129 -1.27 -11.00 -21.02
C LEU A 129 -0.59 -11.97 -22.01
N GLU A 130 -0.07 -13.09 -21.52
CA GLU A 130 0.56 -14.11 -22.36
C GLU A 130 -0.39 -14.60 -23.45
N GLY A 131 0.11 -14.70 -24.67
CA GLY A 131 -0.67 -15.11 -25.85
C GLY A 131 -1.71 -14.09 -26.33
N LYS A 132 -1.80 -12.91 -25.70
CA LYS A 132 -2.74 -11.83 -26.07
C LYS A 132 -2.05 -10.63 -26.73
N VAL A 133 -0.78 -10.40 -26.44
CA VAL A 133 0.00 -9.27 -26.96
C VAL A 133 1.20 -9.76 -27.76
N ASP A 134 1.64 -8.96 -28.72
CA ASP A 134 2.71 -9.33 -29.63
C ASP A 134 4.09 -9.08 -29.00
N GLU A 135 4.22 -8.00 -28.21
CA GLU A 135 5.49 -7.56 -27.65
C GLU A 135 5.32 -6.76 -26.36
N PHE A 136 6.31 -6.88 -25.47
CA PHE A 136 6.45 -6.04 -24.27
C PHE A 136 7.71 -5.20 -24.35
N ILE A 137 7.58 -3.89 -24.19
CA ILE A 137 8.71 -2.94 -24.23
C ILE A 137 8.84 -2.25 -22.87
N VAL A 138 10.05 -2.20 -22.35
CA VAL A 138 10.43 -1.38 -21.19
C VAL A 138 11.49 -0.39 -21.67
N PRO A 139 11.13 0.86 -21.98
CA PRO A 139 12.10 1.84 -22.43
C PRO A 139 13.14 2.16 -21.36
N THR A 140 14.32 2.58 -21.78
CA THR A 140 15.30 3.21 -20.89
C THR A 140 14.64 4.44 -20.25
N ASP A 141 14.84 4.62 -18.95
CA ASP A 141 14.28 5.73 -18.19
C ASP A 141 12.74 5.83 -18.22
N ALA A 142 12.05 4.70 -18.40
CA ALA A 142 10.60 4.61 -18.48
C ALA A 142 9.87 5.30 -17.30
N HIS A 143 10.50 5.44 -16.15
CA HIS A 143 9.98 6.14 -14.98
C HIS A 143 9.91 7.66 -15.15
N LEU A 144 10.65 8.25 -16.09
CA LEU A 144 10.68 9.68 -16.36
C LEU A 144 9.73 10.10 -17.50
N TYR A 145 9.14 9.18 -18.23
CA TYR A 145 8.36 9.49 -19.45
C TYR A 145 7.17 10.39 -19.20
N VAL A 146 6.50 10.27 -18.04
CA VAL A 146 5.36 11.15 -17.70
C VAL A 146 5.84 12.58 -17.48
N ALA A 147 6.92 12.77 -16.71
CA ALA A 147 7.50 14.09 -16.49
C ALA A 147 8.05 14.70 -17.79
N TYR A 148 8.70 13.87 -18.60
CA TYR A 148 9.20 14.29 -19.92
C TYR A 148 8.06 14.71 -20.84
N GLY A 149 6.98 13.94 -20.91
CA GLY A 149 5.78 14.28 -21.68
C GLY A 149 5.13 15.58 -21.20
N SER A 150 5.06 15.80 -19.89
CA SER A 150 4.55 17.07 -19.32
C SER A 150 5.43 18.26 -19.70
N ALA A 151 6.76 18.10 -19.70
CA ALA A 151 7.66 19.16 -20.13
C ALA A 151 7.51 19.48 -21.63
N LEU A 152 7.33 18.47 -22.48
CA LEU A 152 7.06 18.67 -23.91
C LEU A 152 5.70 19.35 -24.14
N GLN A 153 4.69 18.99 -23.34
CA GLN A 153 3.36 19.59 -23.44
C GLN A 153 3.39 21.08 -23.09
N ALA A 154 4.16 21.48 -22.07
CA ALA A 154 4.30 22.88 -21.70
C ALA A 154 4.85 23.78 -22.83
N ASP A 155 5.69 23.22 -23.73
CA ASP A 155 6.18 23.90 -24.92
C ASP A 155 5.13 23.96 -26.05
N MET A 156 4.15 23.07 -26.02
CA MET A 156 3.11 22.95 -27.06
C MET A 156 1.83 23.72 -26.73
N ASP A 157 1.57 24.01 -25.47
CA ASP A 157 0.37 24.71 -25.01
C ASP A 157 0.53 26.23 -25.07
N SER A 158 0.86 26.75 -26.26
CA SER A 158 0.56 28.14 -26.57
C SER A 158 -0.89 28.21 -27.05
N ASP A 159 -1.66 29.21 -26.58
CA ASP A 159 -2.97 29.46 -27.13
C ASP A 159 -2.86 29.85 -28.61
N ASP A 160 -3.99 29.84 -29.37
CA ASP A 160 -4.02 30.23 -30.78
C ASP A 160 -3.61 31.70 -31.04
N GLN A 161 -3.39 32.47 -29.96
CA GLN A 161 -2.91 33.87 -29.97
C GLN A 161 -1.42 33.98 -29.61
N GLY A 162 -0.72 32.86 -29.37
CA GLY A 162 0.70 32.83 -29.05
C GLY A 162 1.03 33.25 -27.60
N HIS A 163 0.04 33.25 -26.71
CA HIS A 163 0.31 33.46 -25.29
C HIS A 163 0.86 32.17 -24.68
N TYR A 164 2.09 32.24 -24.25
CA TYR A 164 2.69 31.20 -23.44
C TYR A 164 2.17 31.31 -21.99
N PHE A 165 2.05 30.18 -21.28
CA PHE A 165 1.87 30.23 -19.85
C PHE A 165 2.95 31.08 -19.20
N GLU A 166 2.58 31.87 -18.18
CA GLU A 166 3.52 32.70 -17.45
C GLU A 166 4.66 31.82 -16.89
N ALA A 167 5.89 32.09 -17.34
CA ALA A 167 7.04 31.33 -16.88
C ALA A 167 7.39 31.75 -15.45
N HIS A 168 7.42 30.82 -14.55
CA HIS A 168 7.84 31.03 -13.18
C HIS A 168 9.32 30.63 -12.99
N THR A 169 10.07 31.44 -12.27
CA THR A 169 11.42 31.07 -11.85
C THR A 169 11.36 30.02 -10.73
N CYS A 170 12.47 29.30 -10.52
CA CYS A 170 12.56 28.39 -9.36
C CYS A 170 12.34 29.13 -8.05
N ASP A 171 12.81 30.36 -7.91
CA ASP A 171 12.63 31.18 -6.73
C ASP A 171 11.16 31.55 -6.50
N ASP A 172 10.41 31.87 -7.54
CA ASP A 172 8.96 32.11 -7.46
C ASP A 172 8.21 30.86 -6.96
N ILE A 173 8.57 29.70 -7.49
CA ILE A 173 7.97 28.42 -7.08
C ILE A 173 8.29 28.12 -5.61
N LEU A 174 9.55 28.27 -5.20
CA LEU A 174 9.96 28.05 -3.81
C LEU A 174 9.26 28.98 -2.84
N LYS A 175 9.18 30.28 -3.19
CA LYS A 175 8.45 31.26 -2.39
C LYS A 175 6.98 30.88 -2.23
N ARG A 176 6.33 30.46 -3.32
CA ARG A 176 4.92 30.05 -3.29
C ARG A 176 4.71 28.77 -2.46
N LEU A 177 5.64 27.83 -2.52
CA LEU A 177 5.59 26.62 -1.68
C LEU A 177 5.74 26.96 -0.19
N ASP A 178 6.58 27.93 0.18
CA ASP A 178 6.71 28.39 1.57
C ASP A 178 5.46 29.13 2.05
N GLU A 179 4.84 29.93 1.20
CA GLU A 179 3.56 30.57 1.48
C GLU A 179 2.46 29.52 1.74
N LEU A 180 2.42 28.44 0.94
CA LEU A 180 1.44 27.35 1.10
C LEU A 180 1.55 26.61 2.43
N LYS A 181 2.78 26.49 3.01
CA LYS A 181 2.99 25.88 4.32
C LYS A 181 2.25 26.62 5.45
N ASN A 182 2.04 27.92 5.26
CA ASN A 182 1.44 28.80 6.25
C ASN A 182 -0.07 29.04 6.00
N LEU A 183 -0.63 28.47 4.94
CA LEU A 183 -2.06 28.60 4.69
C LEU A 183 -2.83 27.78 5.71
N PRO A 184 -3.90 28.36 6.32
CA PRO A 184 -4.76 27.58 7.16
C PRO A 184 -5.39 26.44 6.37
N SER A 185 -5.41 25.26 6.94
CA SER A 185 -6.11 24.12 6.33
C SER A 185 -7.58 24.48 6.16
N ASN A 186 -8.05 24.50 4.90
CA ASN A 186 -9.47 24.66 4.60
C ASN A 186 -10.29 23.38 4.84
N THR A 187 -9.65 22.33 5.32
CA THR A 187 -10.34 21.09 5.67
C THR A 187 -11.10 21.31 6.96
N PRO A 188 -12.43 21.13 6.98
CA PRO A 188 -13.21 21.22 8.22
C PRO A 188 -12.67 20.19 9.21
N THR A 189 -12.06 20.67 10.27
CA THR A 189 -11.56 19.83 11.35
C THR A 189 -12.66 19.61 12.37
N MET A 190 -12.77 18.40 12.88
CA MET A 190 -13.61 18.14 14.05
C MET A 190 -13.07 18.93 15.25
N PRO A 191 -13.92 19.38 16.16
CA PRO A 191 -13.46 19.99 17.40
C PRO A 191 -12.54 18.99 18.14
N PRO A 192 -11.58 19.48 18.93
CA PRO A 192 -10.74 18.62 19.76
C PRO A 192 -11.59 17.70 20.63
N LEU A 193 -11.17 16.44 20.80
CA LEU A 193 -11.88 15.48 21.65
C LEU A 193 -12.03 15.99 23.10
N PHE A 194 -11.01 16.69 23.57
CA PHE A 194 -10.99 17.38 24.86
C PHE A 194 -10.69 18.87 24.62
N PRO A 195 -11.72 19.73 24.57
CA PRO A 195 -11.54 21.17 24.41
C PRO A 195 -10.73 21.81 25.54
N THR A 196 -10.83 21.28 26.75
CA THR A 196 -10.11 21.75 27.91
C THR A 196 -9.41 20.61 28.65
N GLU A 197 -8.42 20.94 29.47
CA GLU A 197 -7.76 19.96 30.34
C GLU A 197 -8.74 19.38 31.37
N ALA A 198 -9.72 20.15 31.81
CA ALA A 198 -10.75 19.69 32.73
C ALA A 198 -11.63 18.57 32.10
N ASP A 199 -11.92 18.67 30.81
CA ASP A 199 -12.66 17.62 30.08
C ASP A 199 -11.88 16.31 30.05
N ARG A 200 -10.55 16.41 29.85
CA ARG A 200 -9.66 15.26 29.86
C ARG A 200 -9.55 14.64 31.25
N GLU A 201 -9.43 15.45 32.29
CA GLU A 201 -9.40 14.98 33.67
C GLU A 201 -10.72 14.28 34.06
N ASP A 202 -11.86 14.83 33.68
CA ASP A 202 -13.18 14.22 33.96
C ASP A 202 -13.30 12.87 33.21
N PHE A 203 -12.90 12.82 31.97
CA PHE A 203 -12.80 11.56 31.20
C PHE A 203 -11.95 10.53 31.95
N ASN A 204 -10.75 10.91 32.37
CA ASN A 204 -9.83 10.03 33.07
C ASN A 204 -10.41 9.55 34.41
N LYS A 205 -10.99 10.45 35.21
CA LYS A 205 -11.64 10.09 36.49
C LYS A 205 -12.77 9.08 36.28
N ARG A 206 -13.58 9.28 35.25
CA ARG A 206 -14.69 8.38 34.93
C ARG A 206 -14.21 6.99 34.51
N HIS A 207 -13.13 6.91 33.71
CA HIS A 207 -12.58 5.65 33.21
C HIS A 207 -11.65 4.95 34.20
N HIS A 208 -11.06 5.70 35.13
CA HIS A 208 -10.23 5.12 36.20
C HIS A 208 -10.98 4.25 37.21
N LYS A 209 -12.30 4.24 37.15
CA LYS A 209 -13.11 3.37 38.01
C LYS A 209 -13.10 1.90 37.58
N GLU A 210 -12.81 1.67 36.31
CA GLU A 210 -12.80 0.33 35.71
C GLU A 210 -11.34 -0.12 35.58
N HIS A 211 -10.90 -0.94 36.50
CA HIS A 211 -9.54 -1.51 36.50
C HIS A 211 -9.57 -3.00 36.28
N ILE A 212 -8.61 -3.49 35.53
CA ILE A 212 -8.22 -4.89 35.55
C ILE A 212 -7.22 -5.04 36.71
N HIS A 213 -7.45 -6.00 37.59
CA HIS A 213 -6.52 -6.29 38.66
C HIS A 213 -5.22 -6.87 38.09
N ILE A 214 -4.11 -6.28 38.49
CA ILE A 214 -2.77 -6.72 38.08
C ILE A 214 -2.10 -7.32 39.29
N GLY A 215 -1.84 -8.61 39.24
CA GLY A 215 -1.05 -9.33 40.21
C GLY A 215 0.42 -9.45 39.80
N THR A 216 1.13 -10.37 40.44
CA THR A 216 2.52 -10.68 40.09
C THR A 216 2.68 -12.17 39.81
N LEU A 217 3.52 -12.51 38.84
CA LEU A 217 3.84 -13.90 38.53
C LEU A 217 4.71 -14.54 39.66
N GLU A 218 5.49 -13.69 40.32
CA GLU A 218 6.36 -14.12 41.41
C GLU A 218 5.54 -14.60 42.64
N GLY A 219 5.71 -15.87 43.01
CA GLY A 219 4.93 -16.49 44.08
C GLY A 219 3.51 -16.91 43.69
N ALA A 220 3.14 -16.82 42.46
CA ALA A 220 1.82 -17.27 41.99
C ALA A 220 1.72 -18.80 42.06
N HIS A 221 0.61 -19.30 42.61
CA HIS A 221 0.29 -20.72 42.78
C HIS A 221 -1.07 -21.04 42.17
N GLY A 222 -1.28 -22.30 41.78
CA GLY A 222 -2.53 -22.78 41.24
C GLY A 222 -2.58 -22.68 39.69
N PRO A 223 -3.77 -22.91 39.09
CA PRO A 223 -3.94 -22.87 37.65
C PRO A 223 -3.84 -21.44 37.09
N HIS A 224 -3.22 -21.32 35.94
CA HIS A 224 -3.13 -20.08 35.20
C HIS A 224 -3.66 -20.29 33.78
N PHE A 225 -4.29 -19.28 33.23
CA PHE A 225 -4.93 -19.32 31.90
C PHE A 225 -4.21 -18.35 30.96
N LEU A 226 -3.68 -18.88 29.88
CA LEU A 226 -3.02 -18.09 28.84
C LEU A 226 -4.03 -17.69 27.75
N GLY A 227 -4.23 -16.41 27.57
CA GLY A 227 -4.96 -15.81 26.44
C GLY A 227 -3.98 -15.22 25.43
N ILE A 228 -4.16 -15.53 24.15
CA ILE A 228 -3.39 -14.95 23.04
C ILE A 228 -4.34 -14.34 22.04
N ASP A 229 -4.14 -13.05 21.71
CA ASP A 229 -4.78 -12.32 20.61
C ASP A 229 -3.74 -12.03 19.53
N ALA A 230 -3.81 -12.76 18.43
CA ALA A 230 -2.92 -12.62 17.28
C ALA A 230 -3.60 -11.77 16.19
N GLY A 231 -3.29 -10.48 16.18
CA GLY A 231 -3.77 -9.53 15.17
C GLY A 231 -2.91 -9.52 13.92
N SER A 232 -3.31 -8.72 12.93
CA SER A 232 -2.60 -8.57 11.66
C SER A 232 -1.20 -7.94 11.78
N THR A 233 -1.00 -7.08 12.76
CA THR A 233 0.27 -6.34 12.96
C THR A 233 0.87 -6.57 14.35
N THR A 234 0.03 -6.84 15.33
CA THR A 234 0.46 -6.99 16.73
C THR A 234 -0.09 -8.26 17.33
N ILE A 235 0.64 -8.79 18.30
CA ILE A 235 0.22 -9.91 19.13
C ILE A 235 0.18 -9.46 20.58
N LYS A 236 -0.84 -9.89 21.32
CA LYS A 236 -1.00 -9.66 22.73
C LYS A 236 -1.17 -11.00 23.42
N ALA A 237 -0.62 -11.11 24.60
CA ALA A 237 -0.83 -12.27 25.44
C ALA A 237 -0.94 -11.85 26.89
N THR A 238 -1.80 -12.54 27.63
CA THR A 238 -1.98 -12.37 29.06
C THR A 238 -2.03 -13.72 29.75
N LEU A 239 -1.39 -13.81 30.91
CA LEU A 239 -1.54 -14.92 31.83
C LEU A 239 -2.41 -14.47 32.99
N VAL A 240 -3.49 -15.17 33.25
CA VAL A 240 -4.48 -14.82 34.27
C VAL A 240 -4.56 -15.94 35.29
N ASN A 241 -4.58 -15.59 36.59
CA ASN A 241 -4.76 -16.53 37.69
C ASN A 241 -6.26 -16.84 37.96
N ASP A 242 -6.55 -17.72 38.91
CA ASP A 242 -7.91 -18.07 39.32
C ASP A 242 -8.70 -16.88 39.90
N ASP A 243 -8.01 -15.88 40.48
CA ASP A 243 -8.62 -14.67 41.02
C ASP A 243 -8.92 -13.64 39.92
N ARG A 244 -8.68 -13.98 38.64
CA ARG A 244 -8.86 -13.14 37.46
C ARG A 244 -7.92 -11.93 37.40
N GLU A 245 -6.78 -12.01 38.04
CA GLU A 245 -5.73 -11.01 37.95
C GLU A 245 -4.79 -11.32 36.80
N ILE A 246 -4.36 -10.30 36.05
CA ILE A 246 -3.29 -10.44 35.05
C ILE A 246 -1.96 -10.51 35.81
N VAL A 247 -1.34 -11.69 35.84
CA VAL A 247 -0.05 -11.89 36.47
C VAL A 247 1.14 -11.74 35.54
N TRP A 248 0.89 -11.77 34.22
CA TRP A 248 1.87 -11.47 33.20
C TRP A 248 1.18 -11.02 31.91
N SER A 249 1.81 -10.11 31.16
CA SER A 249 1.32 -9.68 29.86
C SER A 249 2.45 -9.37 28.89
N SER A 250 2.16 -9.47 27.60
CA SER A 250 3.07 -9.11 26.51
C SER A 250 2.28 -8.43 25.41
N TYR A 251 2.84 -7.36 24.85
CA TYR A 251 2.34 -6.67 23.67
C TYR A 251 3.53 -6.44 22.73
N ALA A 252 3.48 -6.99 21.53
CA ALA A 252 4.57 -6.91 20.56
C ALA A 252 4.06 -6.82 19.11
N ASN A 253 4.94 -6.39 18.21
CA ASN A 253 4.75 -6.55 16.77
C ASN A 253 4.88 -8.04 16.42
N ASN A 254 4.05 -8.55 15.51
CA ASN A 254 4.10 -9.93 15.04
C ASN A 254 5.08 -10.14 13.87
N GLU A 255 5.73 -9.07 13.39
CA GLU A 255 6.74 -9.08 12.31
C GLU A 255 6.25 -9.79 11.03
N GLY A 256 4.95 -9.66 10.75
CA GLY A 256 4.31 -10.31 9.61
C GLY A 256 4.17 -11.84 9.73
N SER A 257 4.41 -12.42 10.92
CA SER A 257 4.28 -13.86 11.20
C SER A 257 3.62 -14.10 12.56
N PRO A 258 2.28 -13.99 12.65
CA PRO A 258 1.54 -14.18 13.91
C PRO A 258 1.81 -15.52 14.58
N LEU A 259 1.93 -16.60 13.79
CA LEU A 259 2.22 -17.93 14.29
C LEU A 259 3.58 -17.99 14.99
N THR A 260 4.63 -17.49 14.35
CA THR A 260 5.98 -17.45 14.92
C THR A 260 6.00 -16.60 16.20
N ALA A 261 5.31 -15.45 16.19
CA ALA A 261 5.19 -14.59 17.35
C ALA A 261 4.46 -15.28 18.51
N ALA A 262 3.38 -16.03 18.24
CA ALA A 262 2.68 -16.83 19.26
C ALA A 262 3.57 -17.91 19.87
N ILE A 263 4.32 -18.66 19.04
CA ILE A 263 5.28 -19.67 19.49
C ILE A 263 6.34 -19.02 20.41
N ASN A 264 6.86 -17.85 20.01
CA ASN A 264 7.85 -17.14 20.80
C ASN A 264 7.31 -16.64 22.15
N ILE A 265 6.03 -16.27 22.22
CA ILE A 265 5.36 -15.91 23.47
C ILE A 265 5.26 -17.12 24.38
N VAL A 266 4.78 -18.25 23.88
CA VAL A 266 4.66 -19.50 24.67
C VAL A 266 6.03 -19.95 25.22
N LYS A 267 7.11 -19.69 24.48
CA LYS A 267 8.47 -20.03 24.97
C LYS A 267 9.00 -19.08 26.03
N LYS A 268 8.41 -17.89 26.21
CA LYS A 268 8.81 -16.90 27.22
C LYS A 268 8.16 -17.12 28.58
N ILE A 269 7.06 -17.85 28.60
CA ILE A 269 6.31 -18.24 29.81
C ILE A 269 6.84 -19.57 30.37
#